data_5259e49d1c95637c72d8e6fdfeff3be7
#
_entry.id   5259e49d1c95637c72d8e6fdfeff3be7
#
_cell.length_a   1.000
_cell.length_b   1.000
_cell.length_c   1.000
_cell.angle_alpha   90.00
_cell.angle_beta   90.00
_cell.angle_gamma   90.00
#
_symmetry.space_group_name_H-M   'P 1'
#
loop_
_entity.id
_entity.type
_entity.pdbx_description
1 polymer ?
#
loop_
_entity_poly.entity_id
_entity_poly.type
_entity_poly.pdbx_seq_one_letter_code
_entity_poly.pdbx_strand_id
1 'polypeptide(L)'
;EECLAANYYYEGGEVFAKLGDVYTNLGDAKKGAETLEKGFVMFPQSQSILIGLINYYISSGENTDRLFVLIDEAKKNEPNNASLYYVEGNIYKELKNIEKAVESYYKCAEINPEYEFGYIGAGILYYDLAIELQEKASNEFDDKKYNALVEEFEQALKNALDPFEKAYAISKDNELKVNVAEYLKNIYYRFSSNGPEYEAGYKKYDEVVKTRQAN
;
A
#
# COMPACT_ATOMS: atom_id res chain seq x y z
N GLU A 1 -19.60 -18.13 -13.30
CA GLU A 1 -20.59 -17.53 -14.21
C GLU A 1 -22.02 -17.69 -13.69
N GLU A 2 -22.44 -18.87 -13.25
CA GLU A 2 -23.81 -19.11 -12.73
C GLU A 2 -24.19 -18.16 -11.58
N CYS A 3 -23.27 -17.90 -10.65
CA CYS A 3 -23.50 -16.96 -9.54
C CYS A 3 -23.74 -15.54 -10.04
N LEU A 4 -23.03 -15.10 -11.09
CA LEU A 4 -23.22 -13.77 -11.69
C LEU A 4 -24.55 -13.70 -12.46
N ALA A 5 -24.90 -14.76 -13.20
CA ALA A 5 -26.16 -14.83 -13.92
C ALA A 5 -27.38 -14.84 -12.98
N ALA A 6 -27.22 -15.39 -11.77
CA ALA A 6 -28.23 -15.41 -10.73
C ALA A 6 -28.24 -14.14 -9.86
N ASN A 7 -27.44 -13.10 -10.18
CA ASN A 7 -27.24 -11.89 -9.37
C ASN A 7 -26.79 -12.19 -7.92
N TYR A 8 -26.07 -13.27 -7.71
CA TYR A 8 -25.53 -13.64 -6.41
C TYR A 8 -24.20 -12.88 -6.17
N TYR A 9 -24.32 -11.67 -5.65
CA TYR A 9 -23.19 -10.79 -5.34
C TYR A 9 -22.80 -10.95 -3.87
N TYR A 10 -22.19 -12.09 -3.55
CA TYR A 10 -21.79 -12.37 -2.18
C TYR A 10 -20.46 -11.68 -1.85
N GLU A 11 -20.35 -11.16 -0.63
CA GLU A 11 -19.12 -10.63 -0.03
C GLU A 11 -18.37 -9.55 -0.86
N GLY A 12 -19.05 -8.45 -1.17
CA GLY A 12 -18.36 -7.25 -1.68
C GLY A 12 -17.56 -7.44 -2.97
N GLY A 13 -18.03 -8.31 -3.88
CA GLY A 13 -17.40 -8.51 -5.18
C GLY A 13 -16.45 -9.71 -5.25
N GLU A 14 -16.28 -10.50 -4.19
CA GLU A 14 -15.44 -11.70 -4.17
C GLU A 14 -15.71 -12.68 -5.34
N VAL A 15 -16.96 -12.81 -5.78
CA VAL A 15 -17.31 -13.67 -6.92
C VAL A 15 -16.65 -13.19 -8.21
N PHE A 16 -16.57 -11.88 -8.43
CA PHE A 16 -15.88 -11.30 -9.58
C PHE A 16 -14.37 -11.50 -9.48
N ALA A 17 -13.79 -11.31 -8.29
CA ALA A 17 -12.37 -11.52 -8.07
C ALA A 17 -11.97 -12.97 -8.34
N LYS A 18 -12.65 -13.93 -7.74
CA LYS A 18 -12.41 -15.38 -7.94
C LYS A 18 -12.63 -15.82 -9.38
N LEU A 19 -13.67 -15.30 -10.05
CA LEU A 19 -13.92 -15.63 -11.45
C LEU A 19 -12.85 -15.02 -12.37
N GLY A 20 -12.38 -13.82 -12.08
CA GLY A 20 -11.25 -13.20 -12.76
C GLY A 20 -9.98 -14.04 -12.66
N ASP A 21 -9.65 -14.50 -11.45
CA ASP A 21 -8.51 -15.39 -11.20
C ASP A 21 -8.65 -16.73 -11.95
N VAL A 22 -9.85 -17.32 -11.97
CA VAL A 22 -10.10 -18.57 -12.72
C VAL A 22 -9.83 -18.39 -14.20
N TYR A 23 -10.34 -17.32 -14.83
CA TYR A 23 -10.05 -17.06 -16.23
C TYR A 23 -8.56 -16.83 -16.49
N THR A 24 -7.89 -16.09 -15.65
CA THR A 24 -6.44 -15.85 -15.74
C THR A 24 -5.66 -17.17 -15.67
N ASN A 25 -5.99 -18.03 -14.69
CA ASN A 25 -5.36 -19.34 -14.53
C ASN A 25 -5.65 -20.32 -15.68
N LEU A 26 -6.77 -20.15 -16.39
CA LEU A 26 -7.09 -20.90 -17.58
C LEU A 26 -6.40 -20.34 -18.85
N GLY A 27 -5.59 -19.29 -18.73
CA GLY A 27 -4.88 -18.66 -19.83
C GLY A 27 -5.67 -17.58 -20.56
N ASP A 28 -6.87 -17.23 -20.11
CA ASP A 28 -7.70 -16.15 -20.68
C ASP A 28 -7.66 -14.91 -19.76
N ALA A 29 -6.46 -14.34 -19.62
CA ALA A 29 -6.23 -13.18 -18.76
C ALA A 29 -7.09 -11.97 -19.16
N LYS A 30 -7.38 -11.80 -20.47
CA LYS A 30 -8.23 -10.71 -20.94
C LYS A 30 -9.67 -10.85 -20.44
N LYS A 31 -10.25 -12.04 -20.52
CA LYS A 31 -11.58 -12.29 -19.97
C LYS A 31 -11.59 -12.18 -18.45
N GLY A 32 -10.48 -12.53 -17.81
CA GLY A 32 -10.26 -12.28 -16.39
C GLY A 32 -10.39 -10.80 -16.07
N ALA A 33 -9.66 -9.94 -16.77
CA ALA A 33 -9.70 -8.48 -16.59
C ALA A 33 -11.09 -7.89 -16.88
N GLU A 34 -11.74 -8.29 -17.98
CA GLU A 34 -13.11 -7.85 -18.30
C GLU A 34 -14.12 -8.21 -17.19
N THR A 35 -13.92 -9.36 -16.54
CA THR A 35 -14.74 -9.79 -15.40
C THR A 35 -14.47 -8.92 -14.18
N LEU A 36 -13.20 -8.64 -13.90
CA LEU A 36 -12.79 -7.76 -12.81
C LEU A 36 -13.27 -6.31 -13.03
N GLU A 37 -13.22 -5.78 -14.27
CA GLU A 37 -13.76 -4.45 -14.58
C GLU A 37 -15.26 -4.35 -14.27
N LYS A 38 -16.03 -5.35 -14.66
CA LYS A 38 -17.47 -5.41 -14.33
C LYS A 38 -17.69 -5.45 -12.81
N GLY A 39 -16.88 -6.22 -12.11
CA GLY A 39 -16.89 -6.27 -10.65
C GLY A 39 -16.54 -4.93 -10.02
N PHE A 40 -15.54 -4.23 -10.57
CA PHE A 40 -15.12 -2.93 -10.05
C PHE A 40 -16.20 -1.85 -10.17
N VAL A 41 -16.92 -1.82 -11.29
CA VAL A 41 -18.05 -0.87 -11.45
C VAL A 41 -19.12 -1.08 -10.36
N MET A 42 -19.33 -2.31 -9.91
CA MET A 42 -20.34 -2.64 -8.90
C MET A 42 -19.79 -2.55 -7.47
N PHE A 43 -18.51 -2.86 -7.28
CA PHE A 43 -17.83 -2.95 -5.99
C PHE A 43 -16.47 -2.23 -6.04
N PRO A 44 -16.46 -0.90 -6.20
CA PRO A 44 -15.23 -0.13 -6.39
C PRO A 44 -14.29 -0.18 -5.17
N GLN A 45 -14.79 -0.60 -4.01
CA GLN A 45 -14.01 -0.75 -2.78
C GLN A 45 -13.38 -2.14 -2.61
N SER A 46 -13.70 -3.10 -3.50
CA SER A 46 -13.16 -4.46 -3.39
C SER A 46 -11.67 -4.49 -3.69
N GLN A 47 -10.85 -4.68 -2.66
CA GLN A 47 -9.40 -4.76 -2.80
C GLN A 47 -8.97 -5.95 -3.69
N SER A 48 -9.65 -7.09 -3.58
CA SER A 48 -9.34 -8.28 -4.39
C SER A 48 -9.53 -8.00 -5.89
N ILE A 49 -10.60 -7.30 -6.27
CA ILE A 49 -10.84 -6.90 -7.66
C ILE A 49 -9.75 -5.94 -8.14
N LEU A 50 -9.41 -4.96 -7.31
CA LEU A 50 -8.42 -3.94 -7.64
C LEU A 50 -7.02 -4.52 -7.81
N ILE A 51 -6.60 -5.41 -6.91
CA ILE A 51 -5.32 -6.12 -7.03
C ILE A 51 -5.28 -6.92 -8.34
N GLY A 52 -6.37 -7.63 -8.66
CA GLY A 52 -6.46 -8.37 -9.91
C GLY A 52 -6.32 -7.48 -11.15
N LEU A 53 -6.98 -6.32 -11.18
CA LEU A 53 -6.86 -5.34 -12.27
C LEU A 53 -5.46 -4.74 -12.37
N ILE A 54 -4.87 -4.35 -11.25
CA ILE A 54 -3.50 -3.83 -11.20
C ILE A 54 -2.53 -4.86 -11.77
N ASN A 55 -2.60 -6.10 -11.28
CA ASN A 55 -1.73 -7.18 -11.74
C ASN A 55 -1.89 -7.44 -13.24
N TYR A 56 -3.12 -7.44 -13.74
CA TYR A 56 -3.37 -7.62 -15.18
C TYR A 56 -2.75 -6.51 -16.01
N TYR A 57 -3.07 -5.25 -15.71
CA TYR A 57 -2.62 -4.11 -16.52
C TYR A 57 -1.11 -3.88 -16.43
N ILE A 58 -0.47 -4.18 -15.29
CA ILE A 58 0.99 -4.11 -15.15
C ILE A 58 1.67 -5.25 -15.91
N SER A 59 1.19 -6.50 -15.75
CA SER A 59 1.83 -7.66 -16.37
C SER A 59 1.60 -7.76 -17.88
N SER A 60 0.46 -7.30 -18.38
CA SER A 60 0.16 -7.28 -19.82
C SER A 60 0.92 -6.18 -20.55
N GLY A 61 1.43 -5.14 -19.86
CA GLY A 61 1.95 -3.92 -20.47
C GLY A 61 0.88 -3.14 -21.26
N GLU A 62 -0.40 -3.55 -21.14
CA GLU A 62 -1.52 -2.83 -21.70
C GLU A 62 -1.76 -1.52 -20.95
N ASN A 63 -2.51 -0.64 -21.55
CA ASN A 63 -2.75 0.73 -21.15
C ASN A 63 -3.23 0.85 -19.68
N THR A 64 -2.32 1.18 -18.75
CA THR A 64 -2.64 1.48 -17.34
C THR A 64 -3.57 2.68 -17.18
N ASP A 65 -3.74 3.53 -18.22
CA ASP A 65 -4.68 4.64 -18.23
C ASP A 65 -6.11 4.15 -17.99
N ARG A 66 -6.41 2.90 -18.37
CA ARG A 66 -7.73 2.29 -18.12
C ARG A 66 -8.04 2.19 -16.61
N LEU A 67 -7.05 1.88 -15.79
CA LEU A 67 -7.22 1.87 -14.33
C LEU A 67 -7.58 3.25 -13.79
N PHE A 68 -6.90 4.28 -14.27
CA PHE A 68 -7.21 5.66 -13.84
C PHE A 68 -8.60 6.09 -14.26
N VAL A 69 -9.04 5.73 -15.48
CA VAL A 69 -10.41 6.00 -15.94
C VAL A 69 -11.44 5.34 -15.00
N LEU A 70 -11.24 4.08 -14.63
CA LEU A 70 -12.13 3.37 -13.72
C LEU A 70 -12.17 4.01 -12.32
N ILE A 71 -11.02 4.39 -11.78
CA ILE A 71 -10.93 5.06 -10.48
C ILE A 71 -11.54 6.44 -10.52
N ASP A 72 -11.33 7.20 -11.59
CA ASP A 72 -11.92 8.52 -11.75
C ASP A 72 -13.46 8.44 -11.86
N GLU A 73 -14.00 7.42 -12.53
CA GLU A 73 -15.43 7.16 -12.57
C GLU A 73 -15.97 6.79 -11.17
N ALA A 74 -15.26 5.93 -10.43
CA ALA A 74 -15.63 5.58 -9.07
C ALA A 74 -15.60 6.79 -8.12
N LYS A 75 -14.57 7.65 -8.22
CA LYS A 75 -14.46 8.89 -7.43
C LYS A 75 -15.58 9.90 -7.74
N LYS A 76 -16.06 9.97 -8.99
CA LYS A 76 -17.23 10.82 -9.33
C LYS A 76 -18.49 10.36 -8.62
N ASN A 77 -18.66 9.05 -8.47
CA ASN A 77 -19.81 8.48 -7.79
C ASN A 77 -19.68 8.52 -6.26
N GLU A 78 -18.45 8.34 -5.76
CA GLU A 78 -18.13 8.26 -4.33
C GLU A 78 -16.95 9.17 -3.96
N PRO A 79 -17.08 10.50 -4.03
CA PRO A 79 -15.96 11.44 -3.87
C PRO A 79 -15.32 11.41 -2.47
N ASN A 80 -16.06 10.95 -1.47
CA ASN A 80 -15.59 10.84 -0.07
C ASN A 80 -15.17 9.41 0.31
N ASN A 81 -15.00 8.53 -0.68
CA ASN A 81 -14.52 7.17 -0.43
C ASN A 81 -12.99 7.15 -0.37
N ALA A 82 -12.46 7.17 0.85
CA ALA A 82 -11.00 7.18 1.10
C ALA A 82 -10.28 5.99 0.44
N SER A 83 -10.92 4.82 0.35
CA SER A 83 -10.28 3.63 -0.22
C SER A 83 -9.92 3.78 -1.70
N LEU A 84 -10.65 4.60 -2.46
CA LEU A 84 -10.33 4.87 -3.86
C LEU A 84 -9.00 5.62 -4.02
N TYR A 85 -8.70 6.52 -3.11
CA TYR A 85 -7.43 7.24 -3.10
C TYR A 85 -6.28 6.36 -2.61
N TYR A 86 -6.55 5.45 -1.66
CA TYR A 86 -5.57 4.42 -1.28
C TYR A 86 -5.19 3.55 -2.49
N VAL A 87 -6.19 3.10 -3.25
CA VAL A 87 -5.97 2.31 -4.47
C VAL A 87 -5.19 3.08 -5.53
N GLU A 88 -5.56 4.34 -5.76
CA GLU A 88 -4.81 5.20 -6.69
C GLU A 88 -3.34 5.34 -6.26
N GLY A 89 -3.09 5.49 -4.97
CA GLY A 89 -1.74 5.48 -4.40
C GLY A 89 -0.99 4.18 -4.71
N ASN A 90 -1.65 3.02 -4.56
CA ASN A 90 -1.06 1.73 -4.91
C ASN A 90 -0.71 1.64 -6.40
N ILE A 91 -1.57 2.12 -7.31
CA ILE A 91 -1.28 2.15 -8.74
C ILE A 91 -0.05 3.02 -9.03
N TYR A 92 -0.01 4.23 -8.49
CA TYR A 92 1.16 5.10 -8.67
C TYR A 92 2.44 4.50 -8.08
N LYS A 93 2.36 3.79 -6.94
CA LYS A 93 3.48 3.05 -6.36
C LYS A 93 4.02 2.01 -7.35
N GLU A 94 3.15 1.17 -7.92
CA GLU A 94 3.54 0.15 -8.90
C GLU A 94 4.14 0.77 -10.18
N LEU A 95 3.63 1.92 -10.59
CA LEU A 95 4.17 2.71 -11.71
C LEU A 95 5.45 3.47 -11.34
N LYS A 96 5.99 3.30 -10.14
CA LYS A 96 7.19 4.00 -9.63
C LYS A 96 7.05 5.54 -9.61
N ASN A 97 5.82 6.05 -9.58
CA ASN A 97 5.55 7.47 -9.43
C ASN A 97 5.36 7.82 -7.96
N ILE A 98 6.48 7.96 -7.25
CA ILE A 98 6.52 8.15 -5.79
C ILE A 98 5.74 9.39 -5.36
N GLU A 99 5.89 10.51 -6.08
CA GLU A 99 5.24 11.79 -5.75
C GLU A 99 3.72 11.66 -5.74
N LYS A 100 3.15 11.13 -6.83
CA LYS A 100 1.69 10.94 -6.94
C LYS A 100 1.17 9.86 -5.99
N ALA A 101 1.95 8.82 -5.72
CA ALA A 101 1.57 7.81 -4.74
C ALA A 101 1.44 8.42 -3.34
N VAL A 102 2.41 9.24 -2.92
CA VAL A 102 2.37 9.98 -1.64
C VAL A 102 1.16 10.90 -1.58
N GLU A 103 0.92 11.69 -2.64
CA GLU A 103 -0.23 12.60 -2.72
C GLU A 103 -1.55 11.84 -2.54
N SER A 104 -1.72 10.72 -3.23
CA SER A 104 -2.94 9.91 -3.17
C SER A 104 -3.13 9.29 -1.78
N TYR A 105 -2.08 8.77 -1.13
CA TYR A 105 -2.16 8.24 0.21
C TYR A 105 -2.52 9.30 1.26
N TYR A 106 -1.92 10.50 1.17
CA TYR A 106 -2.30 11.58 2.08
C TYR A 106 -3.70 12.12 1.81
N LYS A 107 -4.15 12.12 0.54
CA LYS A 107 -5.53 12.46 0.22
C LYS A 107 -6.52 11.43 0.80
N CYS A 108 -6.19 10.15 0.77
CA CYS A 108 -6.93 9.12 1.46
C CYS A 108 -7.09 9.43 2.95
N ALA A 109 -5.98 9.75 3.64
CA ALA A 109 -5.97 10.10 5.06
C ALA A 109 -6.69 11.43 5.37
N GLU A 110 -6.67 12.41 4.47
CA GLU A 110 -7.43 13.67 4.59
C GLU A 110 -8.94 13.42 4.55
N ILE A 111 -9.40 12.55 3.63
CA ILE A 111 -10.83 12.24 3.46
C ILE A 111 -11.34 11.43 4.65
N ASN A 112 -10.60 10.46 5.12
CA ASN A 112 -10.96 9.69 6.30
C ASN A 112 -9.73 9.47 7.21
N PRO A 113 -9.53 10.32 8.22
CA PRO A 113 -8.42 10.19 9.17
C PRO A 113 -8.44 8.92 10.04
N GLU A 114 -9.58 8.24 10.13
CA GLU A 114 -9.72 6.97 10.85
C GLU A 114 -9.44 5.74 9.96
N TYR A 115 -9.19 5.95 8.67
CA TYR A 115 -8.87 4.89 7.73
C TYR A 115 -7.34 4.73 7.63
N GLU A 116 -6.80 3.81 8.41
CA GLU A 116 -5.36 3.63 8.62
C GLU A 116 -4.55 3.33 7.36
N PHE A 117 -5.20 2.76 6.32
CA PHE A 117 -4.49 2.33 5.11
C PHE A 117 -3.86 3.47 4.31
N GLY A 118 -4.37 4.70 4.37
CA GLY A 118 -3.71 5.85 3.79
C GLY A 118 -2.35 6.12 4.42
N TYR A 119 -2.30 6.09 5.75
CA TYR A 119 -1.04 6.25 6.49
C TYR A 119 -0.10 5.07 6.31
N ILE A 120 -0.62 3.83 6.33
CA ILE A 120 0.18 2.62 6.10
C ILE A 120 0.80 2.66 4.70
N GLY A 121 0.02 3.01 3.67
CA GLY A 121 0.49 3.13 2.29
C GLY A 121 1.64 4.11 2.15
N ALA A 122 1.51 5.31 2.75
CA ALA A 122 2.57 6.32 2.75
C ALA A 122 3.82 5.83 3.51
N GLY A 123 3.64 5.20 4.68
CA GLY A 123 4.73 4.65 5.48
C GLY A 123 5.50 3.56 4.74
N ILE A 124 4.80 2.59 4.15
CA ILE A 124 5.41 1.51 3.35
C ILE A 124 6.14 2.08 2.14
N LEU A 125 5.57 3.06 1.44
CA LEU A 125 6.19 3.66 0.27
C LEU A 125 7.55 4.28 0.60
N TYR A 126 7.63 5.05 1.70
CA TYR A 126 8.89 5.65 2.15
C TYR A 126 9.87 4.60 2.67
N TYR A 127 9.38 3.56 3.32
CA TYR A 127 10.23 2.48 3.81
C TYR A 127 10.81 1.65 2.65
N ASP A 128 10.01 1.31 1.64
CA ASP A 128 10.46 0.63 0.42
C ASP A 128 11.51 1.47 -0.32
N LEU A 129 11.28 2.79 -0.44
CA LEU A 129 12.26 3.72 -1.01
C LEU A 129 13.58 3.70 -0.23
N ALA A 130 13.51 3.68 1.11
CA ALA A 130 14.71 3.58 1.94
C ALA A 130 15.47 2.27 1.67
N ILE A 131 14.79 1.13 1.56
CA ILE A 131 15.45 -0.15 1.24
C ILE A 131 16.13 -0.09 -0.14
N GLU A 132 15.46 0.48 -1.16
CA GLU A 132 16.08 0.65 -2.48
C GLU A 132 17.33 1.55 -2.43
N LEU A 133 17.30 2.63 -1.64
CA LEU A 133 18.45 3.52 -1.45
C LEU A 133 19.59 2.85 -0.69
N GLN A 134 19.29 2.06 0.33
CA GLN A 134 20.28 1.27 1.07
C GLN A 134 20.99 0.25 0.15
N GLU A 135 20.22 -0.41 -0.71
CA GLU A 135 20.79 -1.35 -1.69
C GLU A 135 21.70 -0.63 -2.69
N LYS A 136 21.29 0.51 -3.20
CA LYS A 136 22.12 1.34 -4.08
C LYS A 136 23.41 1.80 -3.38
N ALA A 137 23.31 2.27 -2.13
CA ALA A 137 24.47 2.67 -1.34
C ALA A 137 25.45 1.51 -1.13
N SER A 138 24.95 0.31 -0.85
CA SER A 138 25.79 -0.88 -0.63
C SER A 138 26.62 -1.29 -1.86
N ASN A 139 26.23 -0.85 -3.05
CA ASN A 139 26.91 -1.11 -4.31
C ASN A 139 27.67 0.12 -4.85
N GLU A 140 27.70 1.25 -4.13
CA GLU A 140 28.39 2.46 -4.56
C GLU A 140 29.82 2.51 -4.00
N PHE A 141 30.79 2.83 -4.86
CA PHE A 141 32.22 2.87 -4.53
C PHE A 141 32.77 4.33 -4.44
N ASP A 142 32.00 5.31 -4.89
CA ASP A 142 32.36 6.73 -4.76
C ASP A 142 31.85 7.27 -3.41
N ASP A 143 32.77 7.72 -2.57
CA ASP A 143 32.46 8.18 -1.20
C ASP A 143 31.41 9.30 -1.16
N LYS A 144 31.40 10.22 -2.14
CA LYS A 144 30.43 11.32 -2.16
C LYS A 144 29.05 10.82 -2.52
N LYS A 145 28.95 9.93 -3.50
CA LYS A 145 27.68 9.32 -3.90
C LYS A 145 27.14 8.40 -2.81
N TYR A 146 28.02 7.62 -2.19
CA TYR A 146 27.66 6.80 -1.04
C TYR A 146 27.04 7.62 0.08
N ASN A 147 27.70 8.72 0.50
CA ASN A 147 27.19 9.59 1.56
C ASN A 147 25.85 10.23 1.17
N ALA A 148 25.69 10.68 -0.08
CA ALA A 148 24.43 11.23 -0.55
C ALA A 148 23.28 10.17 -0.50
N LEU A 149 23.53 8.95 -0.94
CA LEU A 149 22.57 7.85 -0.86
C LEU A 149 22.21 7.49 0.59
N VAL A 150 23.18 7.55 1.51
CA VAL A 150 22.92 7.33 2.94
C VAL A 150 22.04 8.46 3.52
N GLU A 151 22.27 9.71 3.17
CA GLU A 151 21.43 10.83 3.58
C GLU A 151 20.00 10.69 3.05
N GLU A 152 19.83 10.34 1.78
CA GLU A 152 18.51 10.09 1.17
C GLU A 152 17.81 8.89 1.85
N PHE A 153 18.52 7.81 2.11
CA PHE A 153 18.03 6.65 2.84
C PHE A 153 17.50 7.03 4.23
N GLU A 154 18.30 7.76 5.01
CA GLU A 154 17.90 8.19 6.35
C GLU A 154 16.71 9.15 6.30
N GLN A 155 16.66 10.03 5.32
CA GLN A 155 15.51 10.93 5.13
C GLN A 155 14.23 10.15 4.77
N ALA A 156 14.32 9.14 3.91
CA ALA A 156 13.20 8.28 3.57
C ALA A 156 12.67 7.53 4.80
N LEU A 157 13.55 6.97 5.64
CA LEU A 157 13.14 6.35 6.90
C LEU A 157 12.46 7.34 7.86
N LYS A 158 12.97 8.57 7.97
CA LYS A 158 12.34 9.61 8.81
C LYS A 158 10.96 10.00 8.28
N ASN A 159 10.80 10.06 6.96
CA ASN A 159 9.50 10.35 6.33
C ASN A 159 8.46 9.23 6.57
N ALA A 160 8.90 7.99 6.82
CA ALA A 160 8.02 6.88 7.16
C ALA A 160 7.52 6.91 8.61
N LEU A 161 8.19 7.62 9.54
CA LEU A 161 7.84 7.62 10.97
C LEU A 161 6.43 8.15 11.23
N ASP A 162 6.15 9.39 10.83
CA ASP A 162 4.87 10.05 11.12
C ASP A 162 3.67 9.26 10.59
N PRO A 163 3.64 8.80 9.33
CA PRO A 163 2.53 7.99 8.85
C PRO A 163 2.40 6.66 9.59
N PHE A 164 3.49 5.94 9.89
CA PHE A 164 3.38 4.72 10.67
C PHE A 164 2.91 4.96 12.11
N GLU A 165 3.35 6.01 12.77
CA GLU A 165 2.88 6.35 14.12
C GLU A 165 1.39 6.68 14.13
N LYS A 166 0.90 7.43 13.15
CA LYS A 166 -0.53 7.71 12.99
C LYS A 166 -1.32 6.43 12.74
N ALA A 167 -0.87 5.57 11.82
CA ALA A 167 -1.51 4.29 11.57
C ALA A 167 -1.58 3.42 12.83
N TYR A 168 -0.48 3.32 13.57
CA TYR A 168 -0.43 2.58 14.84
C TYR A 168 -1.41 3.13 15.88
N ALA A 169 -1.51 4.45 15.97
CA ALA A 169 -2.36 5.12 16.97
C ALA A 169 -3.86 4.90 16.71
N ILE A 170 -4.29 4.96 15.43
CA ILE A 170 -5.72 4.88 15.07
C ILE A 170 -6.21 3.45 14.85
N SER A 171 -5.35 2.52 14.44
CA SER A 171 -5.75 1.16 14.14
C SER A 171 -6.39 0.48 15.36
N LYS A 172 -7.48 -0.23 15.11
CA LYS A 172 -8.19 -1.07 16.09
C LYS A 172 -7.84 -2.55 15.93
N ASP A 173 -7.18 -2.91 14.84
CA ASP A 173 -6.72 -4.25 14.57
C ASP A 173 -5.36 -4.49 15.23
N ASN A 174 -5.32 -5.46 16.15
CA ASN A 174 -4.09 -5.78 16.90
C ASN A 174 -3.01 -6.40 16.02
N GLU A 175 -3.37 -7.17 15.00
CA GLU A 175 -2.40 -7.76 14.09
C GLU A 175 -1.75 -6.67 13.22
N LEU A 176 -2.57 -5.77 12.70
CA LEU A 176 -2.10 -4.62 11.93
C LEU A 176 -1.19 -3.71 12.77
N LYS A 177 -1.56 -3.46 14.04
CA LYS A 177 -0.70 -2.70 14.97
C LYS A 177 0.67 -3.35 15.14
N VAL A 178 0.74 -4.65 15.29
CA VAL A 178 2.02 -5.35 15.44
C VAL A 178 2.84 -5.25 14.17
N ASN A 179 2.22 -5.42 13.00
CA ASN A 179 2.91 -5.28 11.72
C ASN A 179 3.49 -3.87 11.54
N VAL A 180 2.72 -2.82 11.89
CA VAL A 180 3.21 -1.43 11.85
C VAL A 180 4.30 -1.20 12.91
N ALA A 181 4.18 -1.80 14.11
CA ALA A 181 5.19 -1.71 15.14
C ALA A 181 6.54 -2.33 14.73
N GLU A 182 6.54 -3.35 13.87
CA GLU A 182 7.78 -3.92 13.31
C GLU A 182 8.53 -2.90 12.45
N TYR A 183 7.84 -2.15 11.59
CA TYR A 183 8.46 -1.06 10.82
C TYR A 183 8.99 0.03 11.75
N LEU A 184 8.16 0.50 12.67
CA LEU A 184 8.56 1.54 13.64
C LEU A 184 9.76 1.11 14.48
N LYS A 185 9.77 -0.11 15.01
CA LYS A 185 10.92 -0.67 15.73
C LYS A 185 12.21 -0.58 14.93
N ASN A 186 12.17 -1.02 13.66
CA ASN A 186 13.35 -1.02 12.79
C ASN A 186 13.85 0.41 12.51
N ILE A 187 12.95 1.35 12.26
CA ILE A 187 13.31 2.76 12.02
C ILE A 187 13.91 3.37 13.30
N TYR A 188 13.24 3.21 14.43
CA TYR A 188 13.72 3.72 15.71
C TYR A 188 15.06 3.09 16.12
N TYR A 189 15.25 1.80 15.85
CA TYR A 189 16.56 1.14 16.09
C TYR A 189 17.67 1.76 15.26
N ARG A 190 17.43 2.05 13.98
CA ARG A 190 18.41 2.72 13.10
C ARG A 190 18.90 4.04 13.68
N PHE A 191 18.02 4.79 14.31
CA PHE A 191 18.33 6.11 14.88
C PHE A 191 18.57 6.10 16.39
N SER A 192 18.64 4.95 17.04
CA SER A 192 18.70 4.84 18.52
C SER A 192 19.89 5.57 19.17
N SER A 193 21.00 5.75 18.44
CA SER A 193 22.15 6.53 18.88
C SER A 193 22.01 8.03 18.68
N ASN A 194 20.98 8.52 17.98
CA ASN A 194 20.82 9.93 17.64
C ASN A 194 20.11 10.74 18.73
N GLY A 195 19.48 10.06 19.71
CA GLY A 195 18.83 10.74 20.82
C GLY A 195 17.95 9.81 21.66
N PRO A 196 17.64 10.22 22.90
CA PRO A 196 16.86 9.41 23.85
C PRO A 196 15.43 9.13 23.35
N GLU A 197 14.85 10.00 22.52
CA GLU A 197 13.54 9.82 21.92
C GLU A 197 13.51 8.61 20.97
N TYR A 198 14.57 8.40 20.19
CA TYR A 198 14.68 7.25 19.31
C TYR A 198 14.90 5.95 20.09
N GLU A 199 15.71 5.99 21.15
CA GLU A 199 15.89 4.83 22.04
C GLU A 199 14.56 4.46 22.73
N ALA A 200 13.80 5.45 23.20
CA ALA A 200 12.49 5.22 23.81
C ALA A 200 11.48 4.65 22.81
N GLY A 201 11.45 5.17 21.59
CA GLY A 201 10.62 4.64 20.50
C GLY A 201 10.96 3.19 20.17
N TYR A 202 12.24 2.87 20.05
CA TYR A 202 12.70 1.50 19.86
C TYR A 202 12.19 0.56 20.97
N LYS A 203 12.40 0.90 22.23
CA LYS A 203 11.97 0.09 23.38
C LYS A 203 10.46 -0.14 23.38
N LYS A 204 9.68 0.93 23.10
CA LYS A 204 8.22 0.87 23.03
C LYS A 204 7.74 -0.15 22.00
N TYR A 205 8.23 -0.07 20.76
CA TYR A 205 7.74 -0.91 19.68
C TYR A 205 8.35 -2.33 19.70
N ASP A 206 9.56 -2.49 20.22
CA ASP A 206 10.17 -3.81 20.46
C ASP A 206 9.39 -4.62 21.49
N GLU A 207 8.87 -3.98 22.55
CA GLU A 207 7.99 -4.63 23.53
C GLU A 207 6.67 -5.11 22.89
N VAL A 208 6.06 -4.30 22.02
CA VAL A 208 4.83 -4.66 21.29
C VAL A 208 5.07 -5.90 20.41
N VAL A 209 6.16 -5.92 19.67
CA VAL A 209 6.49 -7.04 18.78
C VAL A 209 6.79 -8.32 19.56
N LYS A 210 7.53 -8.24 20.68
CA LYS A 210 7.85 -9.38 21.55
C LYS A 210 6.62 -10.01 22.20
N THR A 211 5.66 -9.20 22.58
CA THR A 211 4.42 -9.69 23.20
C THR A 211 3.62 -10.58 22.26
N ARG A 212 3.67 -10.34 20.93
CA ARG A 212 3.06 -11.23 19.93
C ARG A 212 3.74 -12.60 19.87
N GLN A 213 5.07 -12.64 19.99
CA GLN A 213 5.84 -13.89 19.85
C GLN A 213 5.67 -14.81 21.05
N ALA A 214 5.14 -14.30 22.16
CA ALA A 214 4.93 -15.03 23.41
C ALA A 214 3.52 -15.63 23.55
N ASN A 215 2.58 -15.28 22.65
CA ASN A 215 1.20 -15.79 22.58
C ASN A 215 0.99 -16.65 21.35
#